data_0b613acc7c2bb4a831187d77cdc57345
#
_entry.id   0b613acc7c2bb4a831187d77cdc57345
#
_cell.length_a   1.000
_cell.length_b   1.000
_cell.length_c   1.000
_cell.angle_alpha   90.00
_cell.angle_beta   90.00
_cell.angle_gamma   90.00
#
_symmetry.space_group_name_H-M   'P 1'
#
loop_
_entity.id
_entity.type
_entity.pdbx_description
1 polymer ?
#
loop_
_entity_poly.entity_id
_entity_poly.type
_entity_poly.pdbx_seq_one_letter_code
_entity_poly.pdbx_strand_id
1 'polypeptide(L)'
;MADKYWFDTCIWRDFYENRFSKAGNPLGEYATNAFMKTLKKGNKILFSESLIRELHKDYNKGEINEMLNLLFMSNILLKVEITKEEYLEAKESSEKRKLPFVDCLNAVQARNHKAIIISQDEHFTKNLSD
;
A
#
# COMPACT_ATOMS: atom_id res chain seq x y z
N MET A 1 -8.59 -20.24 -1.39
CA MET A 1 -8.88 -18.86 -1.77
C MET A 1 -7.62 -18.02 -1.75
N ALA A 2 -7.48 -17.10 -2.71
CA ALA A 2 -6.34 -16.21 -2.74
C ALA A 2 -6.47 -15.14 -1.65
N ASP A 3 -5.37 -14.82 -1.00
CA ASP A 3 -5.33 -13.71 -0.05
C ASP A 3 -5.28 -12.38 -0.79
N LYS A 4 -5.66 -11.32 -0.09
CA LYS A 4 -5.59 -9.95 -0.58
C LYS A 4 -4.62 -9.17 0.29
N TYR A 5 -3.77 -8.37 -0.34
CA TYR A 5 -2.78 -7.56 0.35
C TYR A 5 -2.96 -6.10 0.01
N TRP A 6 -2.66 -5.25 0.97
CA TRP A 6 -2.65 -3.80 0.80
C TRP A 6 -1.25 -3.32 1.19
N PHE A 7 -0.47 -2.94 0.19
CA PHE A 7 0.88 -2.44 0.46
C PHE A 7 0.83 -0.94 0.72
N ASP A 8 1.40 -0.54 1.85
CA ASP A 8 1.55 0.87 2.18
C ASP A 8 2.42 1.58 1.14
N THR A 9 2.23 2.89 1.00
CA THR A 9 2.96 3.69 0.01
C THR A 9 4.47 3.55 0.13
N CYS A 10 4.99 3.41 1.36
CA CYS A 10 6.44 3.20 1.59
C CYS A 10 6.97 1.98 0.86
N ILE A 11 6.19 0.90 0.81
CA ILE A 11 6.62 -0.34 0.14
C ILE A 11 6.75 -0.10 -1.37
N TRP A 12 5.81 0.64 -1.97
CA TRP A 12 5.87 0.99 -3.38
C TRP A 12 7.10 1.83 -3.70
N ARG A 13 7.43 2.81 -2.84
CA ARG A 13 8.61 3.65 -3.00
C ARG A 13 9.89 2.85 -2.87
N ASP A 14 9.97 1.98 -1.88
CA ASP A 14 11.14 1.13 -1.67
C ASP A 14 11.38 0.23 -2.88
N PHE A 15 10.31 -0.32 -3.42
CA PHE A 15 10.38 -1.18 -4.61
C PHE A 15 10.91 -0.42 -5.82
N TYR A 16 10.35 0.77 -6.09
CA TYR A 16 10.71 1.53 -7.27
C TYR A 16 12.13 2.11 -7.18
N GLU A 17 12.48 2.65 -6.01
CA GLU A 17 13.77 3.29 -5.81
C GLU A 17 14.86 2.35 -5.33
N ASN A 18 14.51 1.13 -5.01
CA ASN A 18 15.44 0.15 -4.44
C ASN A 18 16.18 0.70 -3.22
N ARG A 19 15.40 1.23 -2.28
CA ARG A 19 15.92 1.95 -1.12
C ARG A 19 16.63 1.08 -0.11
N PHE A 20 17.47 1.74 0.71
CA PHE A 20 18.11 1.16 1.89
C PHE A 20 17.67 1.94 3.13
N SER A 21 17.59 1.24 4.28
CA SER A 21 17.30 1.91 5.54
C SER A 21 18.54 2.67 6.02
N LYS A 22 18.38 3.49 7.07
CA LYS A 22 19.53 4.18 7.70
C LYS A 22 20.57 3.19 8.24
N ALA A 23 20.13 2.00 8.64
CA ALA A 23 21.02 0.94 9.11
C ALA A 23 21.61 0.10 7.98
N GLY A 24 21.32 0.43 6.72
CA GLY A 24 21.85 -0.27 5.55
C GLY A 24 21.03 -1.49 5.13
N ASN A 25 19.85 -1.71 5.69
CA ASN A 25 19.00 -2.83 5.30
C ASN A 25 18.41 -2.61 3.90
N PRO A 26 18.37 -3.64 3.03
CA PRO A 26 17.93 -3.49 1.64
C PRO A 26 16.39 -3.50 1.54
N LEU A 27 15.76 -2.36 1.81
CA LEU A 27 14.31 -2.21 1.82
C LEU A 27 13.68 -2.50 0.45
N GLY A 28 14.34 -2.07 -0.64
CA GLY A 28 13.88 -2.32 -1.99
C GLY A 28 13.84 -3.80 -2.31
N GLU A 29 14.83 -4.55 -1.85
CA GLU A 29 14.87 -6.00 -2.02
C GLU A 29 13.73 -6.67 -1.25
N TYR A 30 13.47 -6.22 -0.03
CA TYR A 30 12.36 -6.74 0.77
C TYR A 30 11.01 -6.47 0.09
N ALA A 31 10.84 -5.27 -0.46
CA ALA A 31 9.62 -4.91 -1.19
C ALA A 31 9.45 -5.78 -2.44
N THR A 32 10.51 -5.95 -3.22
CA THR A 32 10.50 -6.80 -4.40
C THR A 32 10.10 -8.22 -4.05
N ASN A 33 10.69 -8.76 -2.97
CA ASN A 33 10.37 -10.11 -2.52
C ASN A 33 8.90 -10.25 -2.11
N ALA A 34 8.33 -9.23 -1.47
CA ALA A 34 6.93 -9.23 -1.08
C ALA A 34 6.00 -9.29 -2.31
N PHE A 35 6.29 -8.47 -3.34
CA PHE A 35 5.54 -8.51 -4.58
C PHE A 35 5.66 -9.86 -5.29
N MET A 36 6.88 -10.39 -5.38
CA MET A 36 7.12 -11.68 -6.04
C MET A 36 6.43 -12.82 -5.32
N LYS A 37 6.43 -12.80 -4.00
CA LYS A 37 5.77 -13.81 -3.20
C LYS A 37 4.25 -13.78 -3.44
N THR A 38 3.68 -12.58 -3.52
CA THR A 38 2.26 -12.40 -3.83
C THR A 38 1.93 -12.98 -5.20
N LEU A 39 2.76 -12.69 -6.19
CA LEU A 39 2.59 -13.19 -7.56
C LEU A 39 2.63 -14.72 -7.60
N LYS A 40 3.62 -15.32 -6.96
CA LYS A 40 3.81 -16.79 -6.96
C LYS A 40 2.63 -17.53 -6.35
N LYS A 41 2.01 -16.93 -5.33
CA LYS A 41 0.87 -17.56 -4.63
C LYS A 41 -0.47 -17.27 -5.30
N GLY A 42 -0.49 -16.47 -6.35
CA GLY A 42 -1.73 -16.10 -7.03
C GLY A 42 -2.61 -15.16 -6.21
N ASN A 43 -2.03 -14.47 -5.25
CA ASN A 43 -2.74 -13.51 -4.41
C ASN A 43 -2.93 -12.18 -5.13
N LYS A 44 -3.76 -11.30 -4.59
CA LYS A 44 -4.04 -9.99 -5.18
C LYS A 44 -3.48 -8.87 -4.32
N ILE A 45 -3.05 -7.79 -4.97
CA ILE A 45 -2.64 -6.56 -4.32
C ILE A 45 -3.70 -5.51 -4.63
N LEU A 46 -4.32 -4.97 -3.59
CA LEU A 46 -5.35 -3.94 -3.71
C LEU A 46 -4.73 -2.56 -3.51
N PHE A 47 -5.27 -1.58 -4.21
CA PHE A 47 -4.91 -0.18 -4.02
C PHE A 47 -6.10 0.71 -4.38
N SER A 48 -6.01 1.98 -4.00
CA SER A 48 -7.02 2.97 -4.36
C SER A 48 -6.36 4.23 -4.91
N GLU A 49 -7.17 5.19 -5.30
CA GLU A 49 -6.68 6.48 -5.80
C GLU A 49 -5.75 7.18 -4.80
N SER A 50 -5.90 6.89 -3.50
CA SER A 50 -5.02 7.48 -2.48
C SER A 50 -3.56 7.15 -2.68
N LEU A 51 -3.25 5.93 -3.15
CA LEU A 51 -1.88 5.55 -3.48
C LEU A 51 -1.33 6.43 -4.59
N ILE A 52 -2.12 6.62 -5.65
CA ILE A 52 -1.72 7.43 -6.80
C ILE A 52 -1.44 8.88 -6.37
N ARG A 53 -2.31 9.44 -5.53
CA ARG A 53 -2.12 10.80 -5.01
C ARG A 53 -0.86 10.92 -4.15
N GLU A 54 -0.58 9.94 -3.32
CA GLU A 54 0.63 9.93 -2.51
C GLU A 54 1.89 9.84 -3.38
N LEU A 55 1.86 8.99 -4.39
CA LEU A 55 3.00 8.85 -5.29
C LEU A 55 3.23 10.10 -6.13
N HIS A 56 2.18 10.84 -6.48
CA HIS A 56 2.30 12.09 -7.24
C HIS A 56 3.07 13.19 -6.50
N LYS A 57 3.25 13.07 -5.20
CA LYS A 57 4.05 14.03 -4.44
C LYS A 57 5.53 13.96 -4.82
N ASP A 58 6.00 12.79 -5.24
CA ASP A 58 7.41 12.54 -5.51
C ASP A 58 7.70 12.05 -6.92
N TYR A 59 6.69 11.58 -7.65
CA TYR A 59 6.86 10.97 -8.96
C TYR A 59 5.91 11.58 -9.97
N ASN A 60 6.33 11.63 -11.25
CA ASN A 60 5.45 12.08 -12.30
C ASN A 60 4.53 10.92 -12.77
N LYS A 61 3.57 11.26 -13.63
CA LYS A 61 2.58 10.30 -14.11
C LYS A 61 3.22 9.11 -14.85
N GLY A 62 4.25 9.37 -15.63
CA GLY A 62 4.97 8.31 -16.36
C GLY A 62 5.64 7.33 -15.43
N GLU A 63 6.28 7.81 -14.37
CA GLU A 63 6.93 6.96 -13.38
C GLU A 63 5.91 6.12 -12.61
N ILE A 64 4.77 6.71 -12.25
CA ILE A 64 3.70 6.00 -11.55
C ILE A 64 3.13 4.90 -12.45
N ASN A 65 2.87 5.21 -13.71
CA ASN A 65 2.38 4.21 -14.66
C ASN A 65 3.38 3.06 -14.83
N GLU A 66 4.67 3.38 -14.85
CA GLU A 66 5.73 2.36 -14.95
C GLU A 66 5.68 1.40 -13.75
N MET A 67 5.56 1.95 -12.53
CA MET A 67 5.45 1.12 -11.33
C MET A 67 4.26 0.17 -11.38
N LEU A 68 3.10 0.69 -11.79
CA LEU A 68 1.85 -0.07 -11.75
C LEU A 68 1.74 -1.06 -12.90
N ASN A 69 2.24 -0.71 -14.08
CA ASN A 69 2.10 -1.54 -15.27
C ASN A 69 2.74 -2.93 -15.11
N LEU A 70 3.88 -3.00 -14.45
CA LEU A 70 4.53 -4.28 -14.22
C LEU A 70 3.61 -5.27 -13.51
N LEU A 71 2.84 -4.78 -12.55
CA LEU A 71 1.94 -5.61 -11.75
C LEU A 71 0.58 -5.79 -12.44
N PHE A 72 0.11 -4.82 -13.20
CA PHE A 72 -1.10 -4.99 -14.02
C PHE A 72 -0.93 -6.11 -15.04
N MET A 73 0.23 -6.17 -15.69
CA MET A 73 0.52 -7.21 -16.68
C MET A 73 0.52 -8.61 -16.06
N SER A 74 0.84 -8.71 -14.78
CA SER A 74 0.83 -9.97 -14.04
C SER A 74 -0.56 -10.31 -13.49
N ASN A 75 -1.54 -9.45 -13.68
CA ASN A 75 -2.94 -9.62 -13.24
C ASN A 75 -3.08 -9.83 -11.73
N ILE A 76 -2.18 -9.27 -10.93
CA ILE A 76 -2.27 -9.35 -9.47
C ILE A 76 -2.76 -8.04 -8.83
N LEU A 77 -2.78 -6.96 -9.60
CA LEU A 77 -3.12 -5.64 -9.09
C LEU A 77 -4.60 -5.33 -9.33
N LEU A 78 -5.30 -4.90 -8.27
CA LEU A 78 -6.72 -4.60 -8.35
C LEU A 78 -7.00 -3.25 -7.68
N LYS A 79 -7.56 -2.31 -8.45
CA LYS A 79 -7.94 -1.00 -7.94
C LYS A 79 -9.34 -1.06 -7.34
N VAL A 80 -9.48 -0.50 -6.13
CA VAL A 80 -10.77 -0.42 -5.44
C VAL A 80 -11.18 1.04 -5.27
N GLU A 81 -12.49 1.27 -5.24
CA GLU A 81 -13.06 2.60 -5.06
C GLU A 81 -12.97 3.06 -3.60
N ILE A 82 -12.85 4.36 -3.40
CA ILE A 82 -12.96 4.96 -2.07
C ILE A 82 -14.39 5.39 -1.89
N THR A 83 -15.09 4.81 -0.91
CA THR A 83 -16.46 5.20 -0.62
C THR A 83 -16.49 6.42 0.29
N LYS A 84 -17.63 7.11 0.30
CA LYS A 84 -17.85 8.25 1.18
C LYS A 84 -17.71 7.84 2.65
N GLU A 85 -18.27 6.69 3.00
CA GLU A 85 -18.22 6.15 4.35
C GLU A 85 -16.77 5.87 4.79
N GLU A 86 -15.96 5.32 3.89
CA GLU A 86 -14.54 5.07 4.16
C GLU A 86 -13.79 6.38 4.38
N TYR A 87 -14.06 7.37 3.55
CA TYR A 87 -13.43 8.68 3.68
C TYR A 87 -13.76 9.31 5.03
N LEU A 88 -15.04 9.30 5.42
CA LEU A 88 -15.49 9.90 6.68
C LEU A 88 -14.93 9.16 7.89
N GLU A 89 -14.91 7.85 7.85
CA GLU A 89 -14.32 7.04 8.93
C GLU A 89 -12.82 7.31 9.07
N ALA A 90 -12.10 7.39 7.96
CA ALA A 90 -10.67 7.68 7.97
C ALA A 90 -10.39 9.07 8.52
N LYS A 91 -11.21 10.06 8.15
CA LYS A 91 -11.07 11.42 8.65
C LYS A 91 -11.26 11.48 10.16
N GLU A 92 -12.30 10.83 10.66
CA GLU A 92 -12.57 10.76 12.09
C GLU A 92 -11.42 10.08 12.85
N SER A 93 -10.94 8.95 12.33
CA SER A 93 -9.83 8.21 12.92
C SER A 93 -8.54 9.04 12.94
N SER A 94 -8.27 9.75 11.86
CA SER A 94 -7.11 10.63 11.76
C SER A 94 -7.13 11.71 12.84
N GLU A 95 -8.28 12.33 13.06
CA GLU A 95 -8.44 13.38 14.06
C GLU A 95 -8.29 12.83 15.48
N LYS A 96 -8.90 11.68 15.75
CA LYS A 96 -8.86 11.06 17.08
C LYS A 96 -7.50 10.53 17.45
N ARG A 97 -6.83 9.87 16.51
CA ARG A 97 -5.56 9.18 16.75
C ARG A 97 -4.35 10.06 16.45
N LYS A 98 -4.56 11.22 15.85
CA LYS A 98 -3.48 12.12 15.39
C LYS A 98 -2.52 11.42 14.47
N LEU A 99 -3.06 10.66 13.51
CA LEU A 99 -2.31 9.94 12.50
C LEU A 99 -2.58 10.55 11.13
N PRO A 100 -1.65 10.38 10.15
CA PRO A 100 -1.89 10.86 8.79
C PRO A 100 -3.17 10.26 8.21
N PHE A 101 -3.92 11.10 7.50
CA PHE A 101 -5.19 10.69 6.90
C PHE A 101 -5.04 9.47 5.98
N VAL A 102 -4.00 9.46 5.15
CA VAL A 102 -3.77 8.36 4.19
C VAL A 102 -3.56 7.03 4.91
N ASP A 103 -2.84 7.04 6.03
CA ASP A 103 -2.63 5.83 6.82
C ASP A 103 -3.96 5.28 7.35
N CYS A 104 -4.82 6.18 7.82
CA CYS A 104 -6.13 5.79 8.34
C CYS A 104 -7.03 5.27 7.21
N LEU A 105 -6.99 5.92 6.04
CA LEU A 105 -7.77 5.48 4.89
C LEU A 105 -7.32 4.11 4.40
N ASN A 106 -6.01 3.88 4.33
CA ASN A 106 -5.47 2.58 3.96
C ASN A 106 -5.94 1.48 4.92
N ALA A 107 -5.92 1.77 6.22
CA ALA A 107 -6.37 0.81 7.23
C ALA A 107 -7.86 0.49 7.09
N VAL A 108 -8.69 1.52 6.87
CA VAL A 108 -10.13 1.34 6.71
C VAL A 108 -10.43 0.52 5.46
N GLN A 109 -9.79 0.84 4.35
CA GLN A 109 -10.02 0.11 3.09
C GLN A 109 -9.52 -1.32 3.15
N ALA A 110 -8.35 -1.54 3.74
CA ALA A 110 -7.82 -2.89 3.91
C ALA A 110 -8.77 -3.74 4.77
N ARG A 111 -9.27 -3.19 5.86
CA ARG A 111 -10.23 -3.87 6.72
C ARG A 111 -11.51 -4.24 5.94
N ASN A 112 -12.07 -3.26 5.20
CA ASN A 112 -13.32 -3.47 4.47
C ASN A 112 -13.19 -4.50 3.35
N HIS A 113 -12.02 -4.60 2.75
CA HIS A 113 -11.76 -5.58 1.70
C HIS A 113 -11.12 -6.87 2.21
N LYS A 114 -10.96 -6.99 3.53
CA LYS A 114 -10.32 -8.15 4.18
C LYS A 114 -8.92 -8.39 3.65
N ALA A 115 -8.18 -7.30 3.42
CA ALA A 115 -6.80 -7.36 2.94
C ALA A 115 -5.83 -7.23 4.10
N ILE A 116 -4.68 -7.89 3.94
CA ILE A 116 -3.60 -7.85 4.93
C ILE A 116 -2.72 -6.65 4.58
N ILE A 117 -2.50 -5.73 5.54
CA ILE A 117 -1.63 -4.57 5.34
C ILE A 117 -0.18 -5.00 5.46
N ILE A 118 0.62 -4.61 4.46
CA ILE A 118 2.07 -4.78 4.48
C ILE A 118 2.69 -3.38 4.57
N SER A 119 3.49 -3.16 5.60
CA SER A 119 4.14 -1.88 5.85
C SER A 119 5.47 -2.08 6.55
N GLN A 120 6.38 -1.12 6.41
CA GLN A 120 7.59 -1.07 7.20
C GLN A 120 7.31 -0.50 8.58
N ASP A 121 6.24 0.28 8.72
CA ASP A 121 5.89 0.88 9.99
C ASP A 121 5.21 -0.16 10.88
N GLU A 122 6.01 -0.75 11.75
CA GLU A 122 5.53 -1.76 12.68
C GLU A 122 4.41 -1.21 13.58
N HIS A 123 4.54 0.07 13.99
CA HIS A 123 3.53 0.72 14.80
C HIS A 123 2.19 0.82 14.05
N PHE A 124 2.24 1.23 12.78
CA PHE A 124 1.08 1.27 11.90
C PHE A 124 0.43 -0.10 11.81
N THR A 125 1.21 -1.12 11.52
CA THR A 125 0.71 -2.49 11.36
C THR A 125 0.03 -2.99 12.63
N LYS A 126 0.66 -2.80 13.79
CA LYS A 126 0.13 -3.26 15.07
C LYS A 126 -1.12 -2.52 15.49
N ASN A 127 -1.19 -1.22 15.25
CA ASN A 127 -2.26 -0.37 15.76
C ASN A 127 -3.45 -0.22 14.83
N LEU A 128 -3.28 -0.39 13.53
CA LEU A 128 -4.32 -0.13 12.55
C LEU A 128 -4.80 -1.37 11.81
N SER A 129 -3.99 -2.39 11.64
CA SER A 129 -4.38 -3.59 10.89
C SER A 129 -4.92 -4.71 11.77
N ASP A 130 -4.75 -4.60 13.06
CA ASP A 130 -5.38 -5.55 14.00
C ASP A 130 -6.89 -5.25 14.18
#